data_a51dc903d20a770c093522ab44319c70
#
_entry.id   a51dc903d20a770c093522ab44319c70
#
_cell.length_a   1.000
_cell.length_b   1.000
_cell.length_c   1.000
_cell.angle_alpha   90.00
_cell.angle_beta   90.00
_cell.angle_gamma   90.00
#
_symmetry.space_group_name_H-M   'P 1'
#
loop_
_entity.id
_entity.type
_entity.pdbx_description
1 polymer ?
#
loop_
_entity_poly.entity_id
_entity_poly.type
_entity_poly.pdbx_seq_one_letter_code
_entity_poly.pdbx_strand_id
1 'polypeptide(L)'
;GEENEETLRIINGSGADVLFVCLGAPLQEKWIAANRDRLPGVKMLLGLGGSLDVYSGNLKRAPKILIKLGLEWFYRLLCEPKRIGRMMSLPRFYFGTRRFKRAQNKSKTAD
;
A
#
# COMPACT_ATOMS: atom_id res chain seq x y z
N GLY A 1 -0.01 10.39 19.27
CA GLY A 1 0.32 11.76 19.61
C GLY A 1 -0.84 12.69 19.34
N GLU A 2 -0.69 13.93 19.74
CA GLU A 2 -1.70 15.00 19.64
C GLU A 2 -2.24 15.16 18.20
N GLU A 3 -1.37 15.09 17.20
CA GLU A 3 -1.74 15.15 15.78
C GLU A 3 -2.76 14.07 15.37
N ASN A 4 -2.63 12.86 15.92
CA ASN A 4 -3.57 11.79 15.63
C ASN A 4 -4.94 12.04 16.28
N GLU A 5 -4.97 12.61 17.48
CA GLU A 5 -6.21 12.96 18.17
C GLU A 5 -6.98 14.05 17.42
N GLU A 6 -6.28 15.07 16.95
CA GLU A 6 -6.86 16.12 16.13
C GLU A 6 -7.40 15.59 14.81
N THR A 7 -6.64 14.74 14.13
CA THR A 7 -7.07 14.10 12.88
C THR A 7 -8.36 13.30 13.09
N LEU A 8 -8.45 12.48 14.16
CA LEU A 8 -9.66 11.74 14.48
C LEU A 8 -10.86 12.63 14.78
N ARG A 9 -10.64 13.75 15.47
CA ARG A 9 -11.69 14.74 15.75
C ARG A 9 -12.23 15.36 14.46
N ILE A 10 -11.36 15.75 13.54
CA ILE A 10 -11.73 16.30 12.23
C ILE A 10 -12.53 15.28 11.43
N ILE A 11 -12.09 14.04 11.36
CA ILE A 11 -12.77 12.97 10.62
C ILE A 11 -14.17 12.72 11.20
N ASN A 12 -14.27 12.55 12.51
CA ASN A 12 -15.55 12.31 13.19
C ASN A 12 -16.52 13.51 13.03
N GLY A 13 -15.98 14.73 13.01
CA GLY A 13 -16.78 15.95 12.80
C GLY A 13 -17.20 16.16 11.35
N SER A 14 -16.57 15.52 10.38
CA SER A 14 -16.85 15.70 8.95
C SER A 14 -18.14 15.01 8.47
N GLY A 15 -18.62 14.00 9.20
CA GLY A 15 -19.73 13.16 8.78
C GLY A 15 -19.42 12.26 7.56
N ALA A 16 -18.16 12.03 7.26
CA ALA A 16 -17.74 11.21 6.12
C ALA A 16 -18.07 9.73 6.34
N ASP A 17 -18.71 9.11 5.36
CA ASP A 17 -18.96 7.66 5.33
C ASP A 17 -17.76 6.84 4.86
N VAL A 18 -16.88 7.45 4.05
CA VAL A 18 -15.72 6.78 3.45
C VAL A 18 -14.46 7.60 3.74
N LEU A 19 -13.42 6.93 4.21
CA LEU A 19 -12.12 7.53 4.47
C LEU A 19 -11.03 6.88 3.62
N PHE A 20 -10.32 7.70 2.85
CA PHE A 20 -9.13 7.29 2.11
C PHE A 20 -7.88 7.59 2.92
N VAL A 21 -7.12 6.54 3.25
CA VAL A 21 -5.87 6.65 3.99
C VAL A 21 -4.69 6.50 3.04
N CYS A 22 -3.87 7.54 2.93
CA CYS A 22 -2.80 7.65 1.93
C CYS A 22 -1.41 7.75 2.54
N LEU A 23 -1.18 7.10 3.67
CA LEU A 23 0.10 7.11 4.39
C LEU A 23 1.16 6.17 3.79
N GLY A 24 0.76 5.34 2.82
CA GLY A 24 1.59 4.28 2.25
C GLY A 24 1.71 3.06 3.15
N ALA A 25 1.98 1.89 2.51
CA ALA A 25 2.17 0.62 3.22
C ALA A 25 3.54 0.60 3.95
N PRO A 26 3.65 0.04 5.15
CA PRO A 26 2.59 -0.55 5.99
C PRO A 26 1.97 0.43 7.00
N LEU A 27 2.23 1.74 6.87
CA LEU A 27 1.76 2.73 7.86
C LEU A 27 0.25 2.89 7.85
N GLN A 28 -0.35 2.91 6.65
CA GLN A 28 -1.80 3.06 6.50
C GLN A 28 -2.58 1.90 7.12
N GLU A 29 -2.11 0.67 6.93
CA GLU A 29 -2.73 -0.54 7.50
C GLU A 29 -2.66 -0.51 9.03
N LYS A 30 -1.50 -0.13 9.57
CA LYS A 30 -1.29 0.01 11.02
C LYS A 30 -2.17 1.12 11.59
N TRP A 31 -2.25 2.25 10.91
CA TRP A 31 -3.06 3.39 11.35
C TRP A 31 -4.56 3.03 11.33
N ILE A 32 -5.03 2.39 10.26
CA ILE A 32 -6.42 1.91 10.14
C ILE A 32 -6.72 0.91 11.27
N ALA A 33 -5.86 -0.09 11.48
CA ALA A 33 -6.06 -1.10 12.52
C ALA A 33 -6.13 -0.49 13.92
N ALA A 34 -5.33 0.56 14.19
CA ALA A 34 -5.28 1.22 15.49
C ALA A 34 -6.45 2.18 15.74
N ASN A 35 -7.07 2.72 14.69
CA ASN A 35 -8.03 3.82 14.83
C ASN A 35 -9.45 3.51 14.34
N ARG A 36 -9.69 2.39 13.64
CA ARG A 36 -11.01 2.05 13.09
C ARG A 36 -12.14 2.09 14.12
N ASP A 37 -11.87 1.60 15.34
CA ASP A 37 -12.89 1.52 16.40
C ASP A 37 -13.18 2.91 17.03
N ARG A 38 -12.35 3.90 16.70
CA ARG A 38 -12.46 5.31 17.11
C ARG A 38 -13.15 6.19 16.05
N LEU A 39 -13.60 5.59 14.95
CA LEU A 39 -14.24 6.23 13.79
C LEU A 39 -15.64 5.64 13.54
N PRO A 40 -16.57 5.73 14.51
CA PRO A 40 -17.86 5.05 14.43
C PRO A 40 -18.75 5.54 13.29
N GLY A 41 -18.54 6.77 12.79
CA GLY A 41 -19.28 7.34 11.65
C GLY A 41 -18.77 6.87 10.30
N VAL A 42 -17.53 6.38 10.21
CA VAL A 42 -16.90 5.97 8.96
C VAL A 42 -17.26 4.51 8.67
N LYS A 43 -18.01 4.27 7.60
CA LYS A 43 -18.47 2.94 7.18
C LYS A 43 -17.40 2.16 6.42
N MET A 44 -16.50 2.87 5.71
CA MET A 44 -15.47 2.26 4.89
C MET A 44 -14.12 2.99 5.03
N LEU A 45 -13.06 2.22 5.29
CA LEU A 45 -11.68 2.68 5.37
C LEU A 45 -10.86 2.01 4.26
N LEU A 46 -10.25 2.80 3.39
CA LEU A 46 -9.48 2.32 2.24
C LEU A 46 -8.05 2.85 2.27
N GLY A 47 -7.08 1.93 2.30
CA GLY A 47 -5.67 2.28 2.13
C GLY A 47 -5.31 2.39 0.65
N LEU A 48 -5.14 3.61 0.15
CA LEU A 48 -4.84 3.89 -1.27
C LEU A 48 -3.36 4.14 -1.55
N GLY A 49 -2.53 4.28 -0.50
CA GLY A 49 -1.10 4.59 -0.67
C GLY A 49 -0.88 5.84 -1.49
N GLY A 50 0.08 5.80 -2.40
CA GLY A 50 0.41 6.91 -3.31
C GLY A 50 -0.49 7.02 -4.54
N SER A 51 -1.69 6.42 -4.56
CA SER A 51 -2.58 6.48 -5.73
C SER A 51 -3.11 7.90 -5.96
N LEU A 52 -3.41 8.63 -4.90
CA LEU A 52 -3.89 10.01 -4.98
C LEU A 52 -2.79 10.98 -5.47
N ASP A 53 -1.52 10.70 -5.26
CA ASP A 53 -0.42 11.53 -5.75
C ASP A 53 -0.38 11.58 -7.28
N VAL A 54 -0.83 10.51 -7.93
CA VAL A 54 -0.96 10.46 -9.39
C VAL A 54 -2.16 11.27 -9.87
N TYR A 55 -3.29 11.22 -9.15
CA TYR A 55 -4.49 11.98 -9.50
C TYR A 55 -4.34 13.47 -9.24
N SER A 56 -3.63 13.85 -8.17
CA SER A 56 -3.34 15.25 -7.83
C SER A 56 -2.31 15.90 -8.76
N GLY A 57 -1.66 15.12 -9.64
CA GLY A 57 -0.63 15.61 -10.55
C GLY A 57 0.74 15.82 -9.89
N ASN A 58 0.89 15.51 -8.60
CA ASN A 58 2.15 15.62 -7.88
C ASN A 58 3.20 14.61 -8.37
N LEU A 59 2.74 13.49 -8.93
CA LEU A 59 3.59 12.50 -9.57
C LEU A 59 3.24 12.35 -11.05
N LYS A 60 4.23 12.59 -11.90
CA LYS A 60 4.09 12.34 -13.34
C LYS A 60 3.90 10.83 -13.59
N ARG A 61 2.86 10.50 -14.34
CA ARG A 61 2.65 9.12 -14.77
C ARG A 61 3.78 8.69 -15.71
N ALA A 62 4.16 7.42 -15.63
CA ALA A 62 5.19 6.89 -16.54
C ALA A 62 4.78 7.08 -18.00
N PRO A 63 5.75 7.33 -18.92
CA PRO A 63 5.48 7.38 -20.35
C PRO A 63 4.74 6.14 -20.84
N LYS A 64 3.84 6.31 -21.81
CA LYS A 64 2.99 5.23 -22.35
C LYS A 64 3.80 3.99 -22.80
N ILE A 65 5.03 4.20 -23.28
CA ILE A 65 5.95 3.13 -23.70
C ILE A 65 6.35 2.25 -22.50
N LEU A 66 6.71 2.85 -21.38
CA LEU A 66 7.08 2.12 -20.16
C LEU A 66 5.90 1.39 -19.55
N ILE A 67 4.70 1.96 -19.65
CA ILE A 67 3.45 1.30 -19.20
C ILE A 67 3.18 0.06 -20.06
N LYS A 68 3.31 0.16 -21.40
CA LYS A 68 3.14 -0.97 -22.32
C LYS A 68 4.15 -2.10 -22.10
N LEU A 69 5.37 -1.76 -21.67
CA LEU A 69 6.44 -2.72 -21.35
C LEU A 69 6.33 -3.30 -19.94
N GLY A 70 5.34 -2.87 -19.14
CA GLY A 70 5.21 -3.29 -17.73
C GLY A 70 6.31 -2.72 -16.81
N LEU A 71 7.04 -1.69 -17.25
CA LEU A 71 8.15 -1.06 -16.55
C LEU A 71 7.72 0.20 -15.76
N GLU A 72 6.45 0.39 -15.51
CA GLU A 72 5.94 1.51 -14.70
C GLU A 72 6.55 1.51 -13.29
N TRP A 73 6.72 0.33 -12.70
CA TRP A 73 7.35 0.15 -11.40
C TRP A 73 8.82 0.64 -11.39
N PHE A 74 9.55 0.40 -12.48
CA PHE A 74 10.94 0.84 -12.64
C PHE A 74 11.04 2.36 -12.78
N TYR A 75 10.13 2.98 -13.54
CA TYR A 75 10.03 4.42 -13.65
C TYR A 75 9.76 5.08 -12.29
N ARG A 76 8.82 4.53 -11.52
CA ARG A 76 8.54 5.01 -10.16
C ARG A 76 9.72 4.84 -9.23
N LEU A 77 10.52 3.79 -9.41
CA LEU A 77 11.75 3.56 -8.64
C LEU A 77 12.80 4.62 -8.95
N LEU A 78 12.95 5.03 -10.21
CA LEU A 78 13.86 6.10 -10.61
C LEU A 78 13.43 7.46 -10.06
N CYS A 79 12.12 7.74 -10.04
CA CYS A 79 11.59 8.98 -9.49
C CYS A 79 11.67 9.07 -7.96
N GLU A 80 11.60 7.92 -7.28
CA GLU A 80 11.62 7.84 -5.81
C GLU A 80 12.59 6.75 -5.33
N PRO A 81 13.91 7.02 -5.29
CA PRO A 81 14.93 6.02 -4.90
C PRO A 81 14.76 5.51 -3.46
N LYS A 82 14.11 6.26 -2.58
CA LYS A 82 13.75 5.81 -1.21
C LYS A 82 12.84 4.58 -1.17
N ARG A 83 12.16 4.25 -2.28
CA ARG A 83 11.34 3.04 -2.41
C ARG A 83 12.14 1.75 -2.60
N ILE A 84 13.44 1.85 -2.94
CA ILE A 84 14.32 0.68 -3.11
C ILE A 84 14.26 -0.24 -1.88
N GLY A 85 14.30 0.32 -0.69
CA GLY A 85 14.23 -0.47 0.55
C GLY A 85 12.98 -1.35 0.68
N ARG A 86 11.84 -0.89 0.17
CA ARG A 86 10.59 -1.68 0.14
C ARG A 86 10.59 -2.70 -1.00
N MET A 87 11.21 -2.38 -2.12
CA MET A 87 11.27 -3.29 -3.28
C MET A 87 12.27 -4.42 -3.09
N MET A 88 13.29 -4.25 -2.23
CA MET A 88 14.23 -5.32 -1.88
C MET A 88 13.57 -6.51 -1.17
N SER A 89 12.34 -6.36 -0.67
CA SER A 89 11.54 -7.46 -0.13
C SER A 89 10.92 -8.35 -1.23
N LEU A 90 10.71 -7.84 -2.45
CA LEU A 90 10.10 -8.57 -3.56
C LEU A 90 10.90 -9.80 -4.01
N PRO A 91 12.23 -9.74 -4.25
CA PRO A 91 13.02 -10.91 -4.56
C PRO A 91 12.94 -11.97 -3.46
N ARG A 92 13.01 -11.54 -2.20
CA ARG A 92 12.91 -12.44 -1.03
C ARG A 92 11.55 -13.15 -0.97
N PHE A 93 10.47 -12.44 -1.26
CA PHE A 93 9.13 -13.02 -1.35
C PHE A 93 9.02 -14.01 -2.52
N TYR A 94 9.54 -13.66 -3.71
CA TYR A 94 9.52 -14.52 -4.88
C TYR A 94 10.29 -15.85 -4.67
N PHE A 95 11.47 -15.78 -4.07
CA PHE A 95 12.23 -16.98 -3.73
C PHE A 95 11.57 -17.79 -2.61
N GLY A 96 10.95 -17.13 -1.64
CA GLY A 96 10.20 -17.75 -0.56
C GLY A 96 9.00 -18.55 -1.09
N THR A 97 8.20 -17.97 -1.98
CA THR A 97 7.03 -18.63 -2.57
C THR A 97 7.41 -19.82 -3.46
N ARG A 98 8.52 -19.74 -4.22
CA ARG A 98 9.03 -20.86 -4.99
C ARG A 98 9.48 -22.02 -4.10
N ARG A 99 10.14 -21.72 -2.98
CA ARG A 99 10.57 -22.74 -2.01
C ARG A 99 9.37 -23.43 -1.36
N PHE A 100 8.35 -22.65 -1.00
CA PHE A 100 7.11 -23.17 -0.42
C PHE A 100 6.34 -24.07 -1.40
N LYS A 101 6.22 -23.66 -2.66
CA LYS A 101 5.56 -24.44 -3.72
C LYS A 101 6.28 -25.77 -4.00
N ARG A 102 7.63 -25.80 -3.93
CA ARG A 102 8.42 -27.04 -4.06
C ARG A 102 8.22 -27.97 -2.87
N ALA A 103 8.07 -27.44 -1.65
CA ALA A 103 7.82 -28.24 -0.46
C ALA A 103 6.41 -28.87 -0.51
N GLN A 104 5.38 -28.13 -0.94
CA GLN A 104 4.03 -28.66 -1.11
C GLN A 104 3.95 -29.77 -2.19
N ASN A 105 4.65 -29.60 -3.30
CA ASN A 105 4.66 -30.63 -4.35
C ASN A 105 5.35 -31.92 -3.89
N LYS A 106 6.38 -31.84 -3.04
CA LYS A 106 7.03 -33.03 -2.47
C LYS A 106 6.12 -33.81 -1.51
N SER A 107 5.29 -33.11 -0.73
CA SER A 107 4.35 -33.79 0.18
C SER A 107 3.21 -34.49 -0.58
N LYS A 108 2.78 -33.95 -1.73
CA LYS A 108 1.74 -34.59 -2.58
C LYS A 108 2.20 -35.79 -3.39
N THR A 109 3.49 -35.98 -3.55
CA THR A 109 4.07 -37.16 -4.29
C THR A 109 4.49 -38.28 -3.34
N ALA A 110 4.36 -38.07 -2.03
CA ALA A 110 4.73 -39.05 -0.99
C ALA A 110 3.52 -39.84 -0.43
N ASP A 111 2.30 -39.49 -0.84
CA ASP A 111 1.05 -40.24 -0.66
C ASP A 111 0.66 -40.99 -1.95
#